data_d99935c517f1bdc787490db567b97c99
#
_entry.id   d99935c517f1bdc787490db567b97c99
#
_cell.length_a   1.000
_cell.length_b   1.000
_cell.length_c   1.000
_cell.angle_alpha   90.00
_cell.angle_beta   90.00
_cell.angle_gamma   90.00
#
_symmetry.space_group_name_H-M   'P 1'
#
loop_
_entity.id
_entity.type
_entity.pdbx_description
1 polymer ?
#
loop_
_entity_poly.entity_id
_entity_poly.type
_entity_poly.pdbx_seq_one_letter_code
_entity_poly.pdbx_strand_id
1 'polypeptide(L)'
;MKTIIIIPARYASSRYPGKPLVNLNLPTGEKKSLIELTWRTAGKVKNIHDIFIATDDTRIATAARAFGAKVIMTSSQCRNGTERCAEAVDNAKLDADLIINFQ
;
A
#
# COMPACT_ATOMS: atom_id res chain seq x y z
N MET A 1 -1.08 14.96 16.87
CA MET A 1 -2.05 14.06 16.20
C MET A 1 -1.30 12.97 15.48
N LYS A 2 -1.72 11.75 15.67
CA LYS A 2 -1.08 10.59 15.05
C LYS A 2 -1.79 10.24 13.75
N THR A 3 -1.14 10.48 12.63
CA THR A 3 -1.69 10.24 11.29
C THR A 3 -0.97 9.08 10.63
N ILE A 4 -1.72 8.12 10.10
CA ILE A 4 -1.19 6.94 9.42
C ILE A 4 -1.75 6.90 8.00
N ILE A 5 -0.88 6.62 7.03
CA ILE A 5 -1.28 6.36 5.64
C ILE A 5 -1.36 4.86 5.43
N ILE A 6 -2.45 4.41 4.81
CA ILE A 6 -2.59 3.03 4.36
C ILE A 6 -2.77 3.04 2.86
N ILE A 7 -1.94 2.27 2.16
CA ILE A 7 -1.98 2.11 0.71
C ILE A 7 -2.59 0.76 0.42
N PRO A 8 -3.87 0.69 0.03
CA PRO A 8 -4.46 -0.59 -0.33
C PRO A 8 -3.97 -1.02 -1.70
N ALA A 9 -3.61 -2.29 -1.83
CA ALA A 9 -3.12 -2.83 -3.08
C ALA A 9 -3.63 -4.25 -3.27
N ARG A 10 -4.17 -4.55 -4.44
CA ARG A 10 -4.60 -5.90 -4.77
C ARG A 10 -4.04 -6.31 -6.12
N TYR A 11 -3.74 -7.59 -6.24
CA TYR A 11 -3.22 -8.16 -7.48
C TYR A 11 -4.31 -8.31 -8.53
N ALA A 12 -5.45 -8.87 -8.12
CA ALA A 12 -6.58 -9.11 -9.01
C ALA A 12 -7.33 -7.81 -9.25
N SER A 13 -7.17 -7.26 -10.45
CA SER A 13 -7.91 -6.10 -10.93
C SER A 13 -8.75 -6.58 -12.11
N SER A 14 -9.95 -6.03 -12.28
CA SER A 14 -10.82 -6.42 -13.38
C SER A 14 -10.22 -6.12 -14.75
N ARG A 15 -9.31 -5.16 -14.83
CA ARG A 15 -8.73 -4.70 -16.11
C ARG A 15 -7.27 -5.06 -16.30
N TYR A 16 -6.51 -5.09 -15.23
CA TYR A 16 -5.06 -5.28 -15.32
C TYR A 16 -4.54 -6.01 -14.09
N PRO A 17 -4.59 -7.34 -14.08
CA PRO A 17 -4.05 -8.12 -12.96
C PRO A 17 -2.58 -7.82 -12.76
N GLY A 18 -2.16 -7.67 -11.50
CA GLY A 18 -0.77 -7.42 -11.16
C GLY A 18 -0.30 -5.99 -11.41
N LYS A 19 -1.21 -5.05 -11.66
CA LYS A 19 -0.86 -3.66 -11.91
C LYS A 19 0.09 -3.06 -10.88
N PRO A 20 -0.08 -3.28 -9.57
CA PRO A 20 0.86 -2.74 -8.58
C PRO A 20 2.30 -3.19 -8.77
N LEU A 21 2.53 -4.33 -9.40
CA LEU A 21 3.85 -4.90 -9.62
C LEU A 21 4.44 -4.58 -10.99
N VAL A 22 3.72 -3.84 -11.83
CA VAL A 22 4.22 -3.43 -13.15
C VAL A 22 5.35 -2.42 -12.97
N ASN A 23 6.49 -2.70 -13.59
CA ASN A 23 7.63 -1.79 -13.55
C ASN A 23 7.45 -0.66 -14.55
N LEU A 24 7.70 0.56 -14.11
CA LEU A 24 7.65 1.75 -14.94
C LEU A 24 9.07 2.27 -15.15
N ASN A 25 9.33 2.74 -16.38
CA ASN A 25 10.60 3.39 -16.70
C ASN A 25 10.55 4.84 -16.24
N LEU A 26 11.55 5.24 -15.45
CA LEU A 26 11.66 6.60 -14.95
C LEU A 26 12.61 7.41 -15.84
N PRO A 27 12.49 8.76 -15.84
CA PRO A 27 13.41 9.61 -16.61
C PRO A 27 14.88 9.41 -16.25
N THR A 28 15.16 8.92 -15.05
CA THR A 28 16.53 8.63 -14.58
C THR A 28 17.09 7.34 -15.16
N GLY A 29 16.28 6.56 -15.91
CA GLY A 29 16.66 5.24 -16.40
C GLY A 29 16.36 4.11 -15.44
N GLU A 30 15.94 4.40 -14.22
CA GLU A 30 15.55 3.39 -13.24
C GLU A 30 14.20 2.78 -13.57
N LYS A 31 13.99 1.55 -13.11
CA LYS A 31 12.68 0.88 -13.17
C LYS A 31 12.16 0.66 -11.77
N LYS A 32 10.94 1.11 -11.50
CA LYS A 32 10.28 0.90 -10.22
C LYS A 32 8.85 0.45 -10.44
N SER A 33 8.36 -0.42 -9.56
CA SER A 33 6.98 -0.87 -9.63
C SER A 33 6.03 0.28 -9.25
N LEU A 34 4.78 0.19 -9.74
CA LEU A 34 3.77 1.19 -9.41
C LEU A 34 3.56 1.28 -7.90
N ILE A 35 3.53 0.15 -7.20
CA ILE A 35 3.33 0.15 -5.74
C ILE A 35 4.50 0.83 -5.03
N GLU A 36 5.73 0.65 -5.50
CA GLU A 36 6.89 1.33 -4.94
C GLU A 36 6.80 2.83 -5.12
N LEU A 37 6.41 3.28 -6.31
CA LEU A 37 6.24 4.72 -6.60
C LEU A 37 5.16 5.34 -5.73
N THR A 38 4.06 4.65 -5.53
CA THR A 38 2.98 5.12 -4.67
C THR A 38 3.47 5.25 -3.22
N TRP A 39 4.19 4.24 -2.73
CA TRP A 39 4.75 4.24 -1.39
C TRP A 39 5.75 5.38 -1.19
N ARG A 40 6.62 5.62 -2.17
CA ARG A 40 7.58 6.72 -2.10
C ARG A 40 6.89 8.08 -2.11
N THR A 41 5.83 8.22 -2.89
CA THR A 41 5.03 9.46 -2.92
C THR A 41 4.37 9.70 -1.56
N ALA A 42 3.82 8.66 -0.95
CA ALA A 42 3.24 8.76 0.39
C ALA A 42 4.29 9.20 1.42
N GLY A 43 5.53 8.73 1.26
CA GLY A 43 6.64 9.11 2.15
C GLY A 43 7.02 10.57 2.10
N LYS A 44 6.58 11.31 1.08
CA LYS A 44 6.84 12.74 0.97
C LYS A 44 5.81 13.60 1.71
N VAL A 45 4.74 13.00 2.19
CA VAL A 45 3.72 13.72 2.95
C VAL A 45 4.26 14.03 4.34
N LYS A 46 4.12 15.28 4.77
CA LYS A 46 4.65 15.72 6.08
C LYS A 46 3.71 15.31 7.22
N ASN A 47 4.30 15.17 8.40
CA ASN A 47 3.56 14.91 9.64
C ASN A 47 2.84 13.56 9.65
N ILE A 48 3.40 12.56 8.96
CA ILE A 48 2.88 11.21 8.96
C ILE A 48 3.67 10.36 9.95
N HIS A 49 2.94 9.69 10.85
CA HIS A 49 3.53 8.84 11.87
C HIS A 49 4.04 7.53 11.27
N ASP A 50 3.27 6.93 10.38
CA ASP A 50 3.64 5.65 9.77
C ASP A 50 2.91 5.46 8.43
N ILE A 51 3.43 4.54 7.60
CA ILE A 51 2.87 4.21 6.30
C ILE A 51 2.86 2.69 6.18
N PHE A 52 1.70 2.13 5.81
CA PHE A 52 1.54 0.69 5.60
C PHE A 52 0.98 0.41 4.22
N ILE A 53 1.39 -0.70 3.64
CA ILE A 53 0.76 -1.26 2.44
C ILE A 53 -0.15 -2.40 2.91
N ALA A 54 -1.42 -2.34 2.55
CA ALA A 54 -2.40 -3.35 2.91
C ALA A 54 -2.74 -4.18 1.68
N THR A 55 -2.52 -5.49 1.74
CA THR A 55 -2.75 -6.37 0.60
C THR A 55 -3.13 -7.78 1.07
N ASP A 56 -3.83 -8.51 0.20
CA ASP A 56 -4.10 -9.93 0.40
C ASP A 56 -3.14 -10.82 -0.40
N ASP A 57 -2.28 -10.23 -1.21
CA ASP A 57 -1.44 -10.96 -2.15
C ASP A 57 0.00 -11.04 -1.69
N THR A 58 0.53 -12.27 -1.60
CA THR A 58 1.89 -12.50 -1.11
C THR A 58 2.96 -11.93 -2.05
N ARG A 59 2.68 -11.86 -3.36
CA ARG A 59 3.62 -11.28 -4.33
C ARG A 59 3.80 -9.80 -4.10
N ILE A 60 2.70 -9.09 -3.83
CA ILE A 60 2.74 -7.65 -3.51
C ILE A 60 3.43 -7.46 -2.17
N ALA A 61 3.10 -8.28 -1.17
CA ALA A 61 3.71 -8.19 0.15
C ALA A 61 5.22 -8.40 0.08
N THR A 62 5.67 -9.39 -0.67
CA THR A 62 7.10 -9.68 -0.83
C THR A 62 7.82 -8.52 -1.52
N ALA A 63 7.24 -7.99 -2.61
CA ALA A 63 7.81 -6.85 -3.32
C ALA A 63 7.89 -5.61 -2.42
N ALA A 64 6.84 -5.35 -1.64
CA ALA A 64 6.79 -4.20 -0.75
C ALA A 64 7.85 -4.29 0.35
N ARG A 65 8.01 -5.46 0.95
CA ARG A 65 9.05 -5.67 1.97
C ARG A 65 10.45 -5.52 1.39
N ALA A 66 10.63 -5.91 0.13
CA ALA A 66 11.93 -5.80 -0.54
C ALA A 66 12.41 -4.36 -0.67
N PHE A 67 11.51 -3.40 -0.83
CA PHE A 67 11.89 -1.99 -0.89
C PHE A 67 11.73 -1.26 0.46
N GLY A 68 11.48 -1.99 1.53
CA GLY A 68 11.51 -1.45 2.89
C GLY A 68 10.16 -1.05 3.47
N ALA A 69 9.06 -1.30 2.79
CA ALA A 69 7.73 -0.93 3.27
C ALA A 69 7.22 -1.88 4.35
N LYS A 70 6.39 -1.35 5.23
CA LYS A 70 5.65 -2.15 6.20
C LYS A 70 4.37 -2.65 5.54
N VAL A 71 4.04 -3.92 5.77
CA VAL A 71 2.89 -4.57 5.13
C VAL A 71 1.93 -5.10 6.18
N ILE A 72 0.65 -4.91 5.94
CA ILE A 72 -0.43 -5.52 6.72
C ILE A 72 -1.20 -6.44 5.77
N MET A 73 -1.26 -7.74 6.11
CA MET A 73 -2.03 -8.68 5.31
C MET A 73 -3.51 -8.54 5.62
N THR A 74 -4.32 -8.51 4.57
CA THR A 74 -5.78 -8.38 4.66
C THR A 74 -6.47 -9.51 3.92
N SER A 75 -7.79 -9.62 4.11
CA SER A 75 -8.59 -10.66 3.47
C SER A 75 -8.75 -10.40 1.96
N SER A 76 -8.84 -11.47 1.18
CA SER A 76 -9.19 -11.39 -0.24
C SER A 76 -10.64 -10.96 -0.47
N GLN A 77 -11.45 -10.93 0.59
CA GLN A 77 -12.88 -10.60 0.50
C GLN A 77 -13.16 -9.11 0.57
N CYS A 78 -12.14 -8.26 0.77
CA CYS A 78 -12.33 -6.82 0.71
C CYS A 78 -12.77 -6.40 -0.69
N ARG A 79 -13.90 -5.68 -0.78
CA ARG A 79 -14.49 -5.31 -2.06
C ARG A 79 -13.87 -4.05 -2.68
N ASN A 80 -13.21 -3.23 -1.86
CA ASN A 80 -12.60 -1.99 -2.31
C ASN A 80 -11.48 -1.57 -1.35
N GLY A 81 -10.78 -0.49 -1.71
CA GLY A 81 -9.67 0.03 -0.91
C GLY A 81 -10.10 0.51 0.47
N THR A 82 -11.31 1.06 0.59
CA THR A 82 -11.82 1.54 1.88
C THR A 82 -12.01 0.39 2.86
N GLU A 83 -12.62 -0.71 2.42
CA GLU A 83 -12.77 -1.91 3.25
C GLU A 83 -11.42 -2.49 3.64
N ARG A 84 -10.48 -2.49 2.72
CA ARG A 84 -9.13 -3.03 2.98
C ARG A 84 -8.39 -2.18 4.01
N CYS A 85 -8.51 -0.85 3.95
CA CYS A 85 -7.93 0.03 4.95
C CYS A 85 -8.55 -0.21 6.32
N ALA A 86 -9.86 -0.37 6.39
CA ALA A 86 -10.56 -0.63 7.66
C ALA A 86 -10.10 -1.95 8.26
N GLU A 87 -10.00 -3.00 7.45
CA GLU A 87 -9.53 -4.30 7.92
C GLU A 87 -8.07 -4.22 8.38
N ALA A 88 -7.22 -3.48 7.66
CA ALA A 88 -5.81 -3.32 8.03
C ALA A 88 -5.68 -2.65 9.40
N VAL A 89 -6.44 -1.61 9.65
CA VAL A 89 -6.45 -0.92 10.95
C VAL A 89 -6.84 -1.90 12.05
N ASP A 90 -7.86 -2.70 11.81
CA ASP A 90 -8.38 -3.65 12.78
C ASP A 90 -7.38 -4.79 13.03
N ASN A 91 -6.85 -5.39 11.94
CA ASN A 91 -5.92 -6.52 12.05
C ASN A 91 -4.62 -6.15 12.76
N ALA A 92 -4.09 -4.97 12.50
CA ALA A 92 -2.84 -4.52 13.11
C ALA A 92 -3.06 -3.75 14.40
N LYS A 93 -4.31 -3.55 14.81
CA LYS A 93 -4.68 -2.81 16.02
C LYS A 93 -4.01 -1.44 16.05
N LEU A 94 -4.11 -0.73 14.93
CA LEU A 94 -3.47 0.58 14.79
C LEU A 94 -4.17 1.62 15.64
N ASP A 95 -3.38 2.34 16.41
CA ASP A 95 -3.86 3.46 17.23
C ASP A 95 -3.48 4.75 16.52
N ALA A 96 -4.44 5.37 15.87
CA ALA A 96 -4.20 6.60 15.13
C ALA A 96 -5.39 7.53 15.23
N ASP A 97 -5.11 8.83 15.23
CA ASP A 97 -6.15 9.86 15.24
C ASP A 97 -6.75 10.05 13.85
N LEU A 98 -5.95 9.79 12.82
CA LEU A 98 -6.38 9.95 11.43
C LEU A 98 -5.76 8.85 10.56
N ILE A 99 -6.59 8.23 9.75
CA ILE A 99 -6.16 7.25 8.74
C ILE A 99 -6.42 7.84 7.36
N ILE A 100 -5.37 7.89 6.55
CA ILE A 100 -5.48 8.37 5.17
C ILE A 100 -5.42 7.15 4.23
N ASN A 101 -6.49 6.99 3.44
CA ASN A 101 -6.56 5.97 2.40
C ASN A 101 -5.89 6.56 1.15
N PHE A 102 -4.68 6.13 0.86
CA PHE A 102 -3.87 6.67 -0.22
C PHE A 102 -3.86 5.71 -1.40
N GLN A 103 -4.58 6.08 -2.42
CA GLN A 103 -4.69 5.24 -3.63
C GLN A 103 -4.04 5.89 -4.83
#